data_09b267665cfc575d8e83fec16ba721f6
#
_entry.id   09b267665cfc575d8e83fec16ba721f6
#
_cell.length_a   1.000
_cell.length_b   1.000
_cell.length_c   1.000
_cell.angle_alpha   90.00
_cell.angle_beta   90.00
_cell.angle_gamma   90.00
#
_symmetry.space_group_name_H-M   'P 1'
#
loop_
_entity.id
_entity.type
_entity.pdbx_description
1 polymer ?
#
loop_
_entity_poly.entity_id
_entity_poly.type
_entity_poly.pdbx_seq_one_letter_code
_entity_poly.pdbx_strand_id
1 'polypeptide(L)'
;MSAGEYVAKLGDCAACHTSETSKPLAGGKGFPTPIGTVFATNITPDRDSGIGNYTLADFDRAVRQGVAPGGRRLYPAMPYPSYAKLSDDDVRALYAFFMRGVQPANQPNIPSDIPWPLNLRWPIALWNGLFAATTPYTAKAGQDAQWNRGAYIVQGPGHCGSCHTPRGLAFNEKALDDSGKPFLSGALLDGWYA
;
A
#
# COMPACT_ATOMS: atom_id res chain seq x y z
N MET A 1 -18.32 -5.27 -12.15
CA MET A 1 -17.18 -4.97 -11.25
C MET A 1 -17.73 -4.70 -9.86
N SER A 2 -17.27 -5.40 -8.84
CA SER A 2 -17.67 -5.15 -7.45
C SER A 2 -17.01 -3.87 -6.91
N ALA A 3 -17.53 -3.30 -5.80
CA ALA A 3 -16.90 -2.15 -5.16
C ALA A 3 -15.46 -2.44 -4.73
N GLY A 4 -15.20 -3.62 -4.16
CA GLY A 4 -13.85 -4.02 -3.76
C GLY A 4 -12.90 -4.20 -4.93
N GLU A 5 -13.37 -4.76 -6.06
CA GLU A 5 -12.57 -4.85 -7.28
C GLU A 5 -12.23 -3.46 -7.83
N TYR A 6 -13.18 -2.53 -7.79
CA TYR A 6 -12.94 -1.15 -8.19
C TYR A 6 -11.84 -0.49 -7.34
N VAL A 7 -11.92 -0.62 -6.02
CA VAL A 7 -10.91 -0.06 -5.11
C VAL A 7 -9.55 -0.76 -5.29
N ALA A 8 -9.52 -2.08 -5.52
CA ALA A 8 -8.28 -2.82 -5.80
C ALA A 8 -7.61 -2.35 -7.11
N LYS A 9 -8.40 -1.97 -8.12
CA LYS A 9 -7.89 -1.39 -9.36
C LYS A 9 -7.40 0.05 -9.16
N LEU A 10 -8.11 0.86 -8.37
CA LEU A 10 -7.63 2.20 -8.00
C LEU A 10 -6.32 2.15 -7.23
N GLY A 11 -6.19 1.17 -6.33
CA GLY A 11 -4.99 0.95 -5.52
C GLY A 11 -3.88 0.22 -6.24
N ASP A 12 -4.08 -0.09 -7.52
CA ASP A 12 -3.10 -0.77 -8.39
C ASP A 12 -2.47 -2.04 -7.76
N CYS A 13 -3.25 -2.76 -6.95
CA CYS A 13 -2.77 -3.90 -6.18
C CYS A 13 -2.12 -4.97 -7.09
N ALA A 14 -2.68 -5.21 -8.27
CA ALA A 14 -2.18 -6.21 -9.20
C ALA A 14 -0.82 -5.85 -9.79
N ALA A 15 -0.52 -4.57 -10.03
CA ALA A 15 0.75 -4.15 -10.62
C ALA A 15 1.95 -4.52 -9.73
N CYS A 16 1.76 -4.45 -8.41
CA CYS A 16 2.78 -4.85 -7.45
C CYS A 16 2.73 -6.33 -7.11
N HIS A 17 1.54 -6.90 -6.92
CA HIS A 17 1.38 -8.25 -6.39
C HIS A 17 1.21 -9.34 -7.48
N THR A 18 1.53 -9.04 -8.73
CA THR A 18 1.53 -10.02 -9.82
C THR A 18 2.90 -10.02 -10.50
N SER A 19 3.64 -11.11 -10.40
CA SER A 19 4.87 -11.34 -11.15
C SER A 19 4.61 -12.19 -12.40
N GLU A 20 3.66 -13.14 -12.31
CA GLU A 20 3.26 -14.02 -13.40
C GLU A 20 1.79 -13.79 -13.75
N THR A 21 1.48 -13.55 -15.01
CA THR A 21 0.11 -13.30 -15.49
C THR A 21 -0.83 -14.50 -15.29
N SER A 22 -0.27 -15.72 -15.22
CA SER A 22 -1.01 -16.97 -14.94
C SER A 22 -1.45 -17.08 -13.48
N LYS A 23 -0.81 -16.32 -12.56
CA LYS A 23 -1.09 -16.30 -11.11
C LYS A 23 -1.26 -14.87 -10.60
N PRO A 24 -2.33 -14.19 -11.00
CA PRO A 24 -2.55 -12.80 -10.58
C PRO A 24 -2.64 -12.71 -9.05
N LEU A 25 -2.05 -11.66 -8.49
CA LEU A 25 -2.04 -11.35 -7.05
C LEU A 25 -1.27 -12.36 -6.17
N ALA A 26 -0.55 -13.32 -6.78
CA ALA A 26 0.24 -14.30 -6.03
C ALA A 26 1.62 -13.78 -5.57
N GLY A 27 1.94 -12.50 -5.78
CA GLY A 27 3.18 -11.89 -5.33
C GLY A 27 4.39 -12.21 -6.19
N GLY A 28 5.58 -12.18 -5.60
CA GLY A 28 6.85 -12.56 -6.24
C GLY A 28 7.55 -11.44 -7.01
N LYS A 29 6.91 -10.29 -7.26
CA LYS A 29 7.55 -9.16 -7.93
C LYS A 29 8.54 -8.47 -7.00
N GLY A 30 9.78 -8.29 -7.47
CA GLY A 30 10.84 -7.61 -6.74
C GLY A 30 10.86 -6.11 -7.01
N PHE A 31 11.10 -5.34 -5.96
CA PHE A 31 11.26 -3.89 -5.96
C PHE A 31 12.65 -3.56 -5.42
N PRO A 32 13.60 -3.16 -6.27
CA PRO A 32 14.91 -2.69 -5.82
C PRO A 32 14.75 -1.45 -4.93
N THR A 33 15.47 -1.43 -3.83
CA THR A 33 15.59 -0.28 -2.94
C THR A 33 17.06 -0.02 -2.65
N PRO A 34 17.45 1.14 -2.13
CA PRO A 34 18.85 1.41 -1.76
C PRO A 34 19.44 0.47 -0.72
N ILE A 35 18.60 -0.29 -0.01
CA ILE A 35 19.02 -1.22 1.04
C ILE A 35 18.85 -2.70 0.66
N GLY A 36 18.42 -2.99 -0.55
CA GLY A 36 18.17 -4.36 -1.04
C GLY A 36 16.81 -4.49 -1.72
N THR A 37 16.43 -5.68 -2.11
CA THR A 37 15.18 -5.93 -2.84
C THR A 37 14.05 -6.34 -1.88
N VAL A 38 12.92 -5.65 -1.97
CA VAL A 38 11.66 -6.04 -1.32
C VAL A 38 10.80 -6.80 -2.32
N PHE A 39 10.31 -7.99 -1.93
CA PHE A 39 9.40 -8.76 -2.78
C PHE A 39 7.96 -8.59 -2.31
N ALA A 40 7.06 -8.35 -3.28
CA ALA A 40 5.62 -8.33 -3.03
C ALA A 40 5.15 -9.72 -2.58
N THR A 41 4.30 -9.74 -1.57
CA THR A 41 3.75 -10.98 -1.02
C THR A 41 2.53 -11.46 -1.80
N ASN A 42 2.22 -12.75 -1.66
CA ASN A 42 0.97 -13.34 -2.12
C ASN A 42 -0.20 -12.73 -1.33
N ILE A 43 -1.15 -12.09 -2.02
CA ILE A 43 -2.36 -11.51 -1.44
C ILE A 43 -3.64 -12.22 -1.92
N THR A 44 -3.49 -13.43 -2.49
CA THR A 44 -4.65 -14.28 -2.77
C THR A 44 -5.20 -14.90 -1.47
N PRO A 45 -6.45 -15.41 -1.46
CA PRO A 45 -7.03 -16.05 -0.29
C PRO A 45 -6.49 -17.49 -0.04
N ASP A 46 -5.29 -17.78 -0.50
CA ASP A 46 -4.59 -19.01 -0.15
C ASP A 46 -4.23 -19.01 1.34
N ARG A 47 -4.48 -20.11 2.04
CA ARG A 47 -4.30 -20.19 3.50
C ARG A 47 -2.86 -20.44 3.92
N ASP A 48 -2.05 -21.03 3.06
CA ASP A 48 -0.68 -21.43 3.40
C ASP A 48 0.31 -20.34 3.05
N SER A 49 0.13 -19.70 1.89
CA SER A 49 1.10 -18.73 1.36
C SER A 49 0.54 -17.31 1.18
N GLY A 50 -0.79 -17.15 1.21
CA GLY A 50 -1.48 -15.88 0.98
C GLY A 50 -2.07 -15.27 2.26
N ILE A 51 -3.19 -14.57 2.08
CA ILE A 51 -3.90 -13.86 3.16
C ILE A 51 -5.18 -14.59 3.61
N GLY A 52 -5.39 -15.87 3.21
CA GLY A 52 -6.63 -16.61 3.46
C GLY A 52 -6.99 -16.80 4.94
N ASN A 53 -6.03 -16.61 5.85
CA ASN A 53 -6.26 -16.67 7.30
C ASN A 53 -6.39 -15.28 7.95
N TYR A 54 -6.33 -14.17 7.17
CA TYR A 54 -6.48 -12.83 7.74
C TYR A 54 -7.94 -12.59 8.14
N THR A 55 -8.14 -12.06 9.33
CA THR A 55 -9.40 -11.41 9.70
C THR A 55 -9.51 -10.05 9.00
N LEU A 56 -10.70 -9.45 9.01
CA LEU A 56 -10.87 -8.07 8.53
C LEU A 56 -9.94 -7.10 9.27
N ALA A 57 -9.75 -7.29 10.58
CA ALA A 57 -8.86 -6.46 11.37
C ALA A 57 -7.38 -6.64 11.00
N ASP A 58 -6.96 -7.85 10.65
CA ASP A 58 -5.60 -8.11 10.16
C ASP A 58 -5.37 -7.46 8.80
N PHE A 59 -6.34 -7.60 7.90
CA PHE A 59 -6.30 -7.00 6.58
C PHE A 59 -6.24 -5.47 6.67
N ASP A 60 -7.09 -4.87 7.48
CA ASP A 60 -7.11 -3.43 7.74
C ASP A 60 -5.75 -2.91 8.24
N ARG A 61 -5.20 -3.56 9.28
CA ARG A 61 -3.88 -3.20 9.79
C ARG A 61 -2.78 -3.35 8.75
N ALA A 62 -2.82 -4.39 7.94
CA ALA A 62 -1.82 -4.60 6.89
C ALA A 62 -1.91 -3.50 5.83
N VAL A 63 -3.11 -3.18 5.36
CA VAL A 63 -3.34 -2.21 4.29
C VAL A 63 -3.12 -0.78 4.75
N ARG A 64 -3.70 -0.38 5.90
CA ARG A 64 -3.67 1.02 6.35
C ARG A 64 -2.49 1.36 7.26
N GLN A 65 -1.90 0.39 7.94
CA GLN A 65 -0.85 0.65 8.94
C GLN A 65 0.48 -0.06 8.63
N GLY A 66 0.51 -0.89 7.59
CA GLY A 66 1.70 -1.67 7.25
C GLY A 66 2.07 -2.70 8.33
N VAL A 67 1.09 -3.29 9.01
CA VAL A 67 1.29 -4.28 10.09
C VAL A 67 0.55 -5.58 9.78
N ALA A 68 1.29 -6.60 9.39
CA ALA A 68 0.77 -7.94 9.16
C ALA A 68 0.52 -8.69 10.49
N PRO A 69 -0.21 -9.83 10.46
CA PRO A 69 -0.41 -10.69 11.63
C PRO A 69 0.90 -11.00 12.37
N GLY A 70 0.82 -11.18 13.67
CA GLY A 70 2.00 -11.33 14.53
C GLY A 70 2.79 -10.04 14.77
N GLY A 71 2.27 -8.88 14.36
CA GLY A 71 2.93 -7.59 14.54
C GLY A 71 4.08 -7.31 13.57
N ARG A 72 4.24 -8.13 12.54
CA ARG A 72 5.31 -7.99 11.55
C ARG A 72 5.06 -6.72 10.70
N ARG A 73 5.99 -5.77 10.77
CA ARG A 73 5.91 -4.52 10.00
C ARG A 73 6.31 -4.75 8.56
N LEU A 74 5.53 -4.16 7.65
CA LEU A 74 5.81 -4.17 6.22
C LEU A 74 6.79 -3.03 5.88
N TYR A 75 7.56 -3.22 4.82
CA TYR A 75 8.36 -2.11 4.29
C TYR A 75 7.46 -1.10 3.59
N PRO A 76 7.75 0.21 3.68
CA PRO A 76 6.97 1.27 3.02
C PRO A 76 7.19 1.33 1.49
N ALA A 77 7.68 0.25 0.88
CA ALA A 77 7.57 -0.01 -0.54
C ALA A 77 6.10 -0.22 -0.97
N MET A 78 5.26 -0.77 -0.08
CA MET A 78 3.81 -0.72 -0.22
C MET A 78 3.33 0.67 0.26
N PRO A 79 2.50 1.40 -0.51
CA PRO A 79 2.10 2.77 -0.17
C PRO A 79 1.00 2.83 0.90
N TYR A 80 1.15 2.06 2.00
CA TYR A 80 0.20 2.08 3.12
C TYR A 80 0.05 3.47 3.78
N PRO A 81 1.02 4.41 3.72
CA PRO A 81 0.76 5.77 4.19
C PRO A 81 -0.37 6.47 3.43
N SER A 82 -0.50 6.21 2.12
CA SER A 82 -1.64 6.68 1.32
C SER A 82 -2.89 5.85 1.60
N TYR A 83 -2.78 4.52 1.67
CA TYR A 83 -3.91 3.63 1.96
C TYR A 83 -4.49 3.83 3.37
N ALA A 84 -3.77 4.45 4.30
CA ALA A 84 -4.31 4.88 5.59
C ALA A 84 -5.53 5.80 5.44
N LYS A 85 -5.65 6.50 4.31
CA LYS A 85 -6.78 7.39 3.99
C LYS A 85 -8.00 6.66 3.46
N LEU A 86 -7.95 5.35 3.19
CA LEU A 86 -9.11 4.56 2.78
C LEU A 86 -10.22 4.64 3.82
N SER A 87 -11.45 4.75 3.34
CA SER A 87 -12.65 4.65 4.19
C SER A 87 -12.82 3.21 4.71
N ASP A 88 -13.53 3.06 5.83
CA ASP A 88 -13.84 1.74 6.37
C ASP A 88 -14.68 0.90 5.40
N ASP A 89 -15.58 1.55 4.64
CA ASP A 89 -16.39 0.87 3.63
C ASP A 89 -15.53 0.33 2.49
N ASP A 90 -14.56 1.09 2.01
CA ASP A 90 -13.64 0.65 0.97
C ASP A 90 -12.71 -0.47 1.47
N VAL A 91 -12.26 -0.42 2.72
CA VAL A 91 -11.49 -1.52 3.33
C VAL A 91 -12.32 -2.80 3.45
N ARG A 92 -13.59 -2.69 3.89
CA ARG A 92 -14.51 -3.84 3.95
C ARG A 92 -14.78 -4.42 2.56
N ALA A 93 -14.97 -3.56 1.57
CA ALA A 93 -15.18 -3.97 0.18
C ALA A 93 -13.95 -4.66 -0.41
N LEU A 94 -12.74 -4.12 -0.19
CA LEU A 94 -11.47 -4.73 -0.56
C LEU A 94 -11.30 -6.12 0.06
N TYR A 95 -11.50 -6.23 1.36
CA TYR A 95 -11.41 -7.51 2.07
C TYR A 95 -12.36 -8.56 1.48
N ALA A 96 -13.62 -8.16 1.25
CA ALA A 96 -14.60 -9.05 0.64
C ALA A 96 -14.19 -9.50 -0.78
N PHE A 97 -13.61 -8.60 -1.58
CA PHE A 97 -13.09 -8.91 -2.91
C PHE A 97 -11.91 -9.89 -2.84
N PHE A 98 -10.91 -9.63 -2.02
CA PHE A 98 -9.76 -10.52 -1.90
C PHE A 98 -10.14 -11.90 -1.37
N MET A 99 -11.05 -11.99 -0.39
CA MET A 99 -11.44 -13.27 0.21
C MET A 99 -12.41 -14.10 -0.64
N ARG A 100 -13.19 -13.48 -1.55
CA ARG A 100 -14.27 -14.17 -2.28
C ARG A 100 -14.21 -14.00 -3.79
N GLY A 101 -13.58 -12.94 -4.28
CA GLY A 101 -13.52 -12.60 -5.70
C GLY A 101 -12.20 -12.99 -6.37
N VAL A 102 -11.17 -13.28 -5.59
CA VAL A 102 -9.85 -13.69 -6.08
C VAL A 102 -9.70 -15.21 -5.93
N GLN A 103 -9.12 -15.85 -6.93
CA GLN A 103 -8.81 -17.28 -6.85
C GLN A 103 -7.58 -17.50 -5.98
N PRO A 104 -7.60 -18.48 -5.05
CA PRO A 104 -6.43 -18.82 -4.27
C PRO A 104 -5.31 -19.37 -5.18
N ALA A 105 -4.09 -18.94 -4.91
CA ALA A 105 -2.90 -19.44 -5.60
C ALA A 105 -1.84 -19.82 -4.57
N ASN A 106 -1.50 -21.09 -4.48
CA ASN A 106 -0.42 -21.54 -3.61
C ASN A 106 0.92 -21.17 -4.25
N GLN A 107 1.49 -20.07 -3.77
CA GLN A 107 2.80 -19.56 -4.17
C GLN A 107 3.53 -19.01 -2.96
N PRO A 108 4.59 -19.70 -2.51
CA PRO A 108 5.38 -19.25 -1.35
C PRO A 108 5.94 -17.86 -1.55
N ASN A 109 5.93 -17.06 -0.47
CA ASN A 109 6.49 -15.71 -0.49
C ASN A 109 8.02 -15.76 -0.57
N ILE A 110 8.60 -14.92 -1.43
CA ILE A 110 10.04 -14.73 -1.53
C ILE A 110 10.49 -13.82 -0.38
N PRO A 111 11.46 -14.22 0.45
CA PRO A 111 12.03 -13.35 1.47
C PRO A 111 12.67 -12.11 0.85
N SER A 112 12.52 -10.95 1.47
CA SER A 112 13.21 -9.73 1.04
C SER A 112 14.73 -9.89 1.18
N ASP A 113 15.46 -9.48 0.16
CA ASP A 113 16.92 -9.51 0.11
C ASP A 113 17.48 -8.21 0.69
N ILE A 114 17.31 -8.05 1.99
CA ILE A 114 17.84 -6.89 2.74
C ILE A 114 18.81 -7.43 3.78
N PRO A 115 20.11 -7.01 3.75
CA PRO A 115 21.13 -7.53 4.64
C PRO A 115 20.92 -7.09 6.09
N TRP A 116 21.44 -7.88 7.02
CA TRP A 116 21.55 -7.47 8.42
C TRP A 116 22.53 -6.28 8.54
N PRO A 117 22.28 -5.25 9.39
CA PRO A 117 21.14 -5.12 10.32
C PRO A 117 19.91 -4.39 9.73
N LEU A 118 19.91 -4.05 8.43
CA LEU A 118 18.86 -3.26 7.77
C LEU A 118 17.54 -4.05 7.62
N ASN A 119 17.57 -5.38 7.77
CA ASN A 119 16.38 -6.24 7.77
C ASN A 119 15.61 -6.24 9.10
N LEU A 120 16.11 -5.57 10.13
CA LEU A 120 15.38 -5.38 11.39
C LEU A 120 14.10 -4.57 11.14
N ARG A 121 12.97 -5.07 11.67
CA ARG A 121 11.65 -4.48 11.38
C ARG A 121 11.18 -3.46 12.41
N TRP A 122 11.77 -3.47 13.62
CA TRP A 122 11.35 -2.53 14.66
C TRP A 122 11.58 -1.04 14.32
N PRO A 123 12.63 -0.63 13.54
CA PRO A 123 12.82 0.77 13.19
C PRO A 123 11.69 1.32 12.31
N ILE A 124 10.98 0.43 11.58
CA ILE A 124 9.81 0.83 10.77
C ILE A 124 8.69 1.38 11.67
N ALA A 125 8.64 0.98 12.96
CA ALA A 125 7.68 1.57 13.89
C ALA A 125 7.93 3.07 14.12
N LEU A 126 9.19 3.44 14.28
CA LEU A 126 9.59 4.84 14.42
C LEU A 126 9.32 5.60 13.12
N TRP A 127 9.69 5.00 11.99
CA TRP A 127 9.42 5.58 10.68
C TRP A 127 7.92 5.83 10.46
N ASN A 128 7.08 4.87 10.79
CA ASN A 128 5.62 5.01 10.70
C ASN A 128 5.09 6.14 11.58
N GLY A 129 5.59 6.24 12.81
CA GLY A 129 5.19 7.30 13.75
C GLY A 129 5.56 8.71 13.27
N LEU A 130 6.59 8.83 12.45
CA LEU A 130 7.06 10.12 11.94
C LEU A 130 6.47 10.49 10.58
N PHE A 131 6.19 9.50 9.72
CA PHE A 131 5.97 9.76 8.29
C PHE A 131 4.69 9.11 7.72
N ALA A 132 4.05 8.16 8.40
CA ALA A 132 2.83 7.54 7.89
C ALA A 132 1.58 8.31 8.36
N ALA A 133 0.58 8.43 7.50
CA ALA A 133 -0.74 8.88 7.91
C ALA A 133 -1.39 7.83 8.82
N THR A 134 -2.23 8.30 9.74
CA THR A 134 -2.88 7.44 10.75
C THR A 134 -4.40 7.49 10.69
N THR A 135 -4.96 8.35 9.84
CA THR A 135 -6.41 8.62 9.79
C THR A 135 -6.96 8.50 8.37
N PRO A 136 -8.19 8.02 8.22
CA PRO A 136 -8.91 8.07 6.97
C PRO A 136 -9.04 9.50 6.43
N TYR A 137 -9.29 9.61 5.12
CA TYR A 137 -9.58 10.89 4.49
C TYR A 137 -10.83 11.53 5.09
N THR A 138 -10.72 12.81 5.38
CA THR A 138 -11.85 13.62 5.84
C THR A 138 -12.17 14.66 4.77
N ALA A 139 -13.44 14.73 4.38
CA ALA A 139 -13.89 15.68 3.38
C ALA A 139 -13.63 17.13 3.84
N LYS A 140 -13.10 17.96 2.93
CA LYS A 140 -12.86 19.37 3.19
C LYS A 140 -14.15 20.17 3.16
N ALA A 141 -14.43 20.89 4.23
CA ALA A 141 -15.49 21.86 4.26
C ALA A 141 -15.29 22.94 3.19
N GLY A 142 -16.36 23.36 2.53
CA GLY A 142 -16.31 24.36 1.47
C GLY A 142 -15.96 23.83 0.06
N GLN A 143 -15.63 22.54 -0.06
CA GLN A 143 -15.48 21.86 -1.34
C GLN A 143 -16.71 20.99 -1.64
N ASP A 144 -17.04 20.85 -2.91
CA ASP A 144 -18.17 20.01 -3.32
C ASP A 144 -17.84 18.51 -3.27
N ALA A 145 -18.84 17.67 -3.49
CA ALA A 145 -18.69 16.22 -3.42
C ALA A 145 -17.76 15.67 -4.50
N GLN A 146 -17.75 16.26 -5.67
CA GLN A 146 -16.89 15.82 -6.79
C GLN A 146 -15.43 16.12 -6.49
N TRP A 147 -15.11 17.29 -5.98
CA TRP A 147 -13.77 17.66 -5.55
C TRP A 147 -13.28 16.75 -4.43
N ASN A 148 -14.12 16.56 -3.39
CA ASN A 148 -13.76 15.67 -2.27
C ASN A 148 -13.55 14.23 -2.72
N ARG A 149 -14.32 13.72 -3.68
CA ARG A 149 -14.10 12.40 -4.27
C ARG A 149 -12.78 12.32 -5.01
N GLY A 150 -12.43 13.35 -5.79
CA GLY A 150 -11.13 13.46 -6.48
C GLY A 150 -9.96 13.46 -5.50
N ALA A 151 -10.05 14.31 -4.47
CA ALA A 151 -9.02 14.39 -3.42
C ALA A 151 -8.84 13.07 -2.67
N TYR A 152 -9.92 12.38 -2.32
CA TYR A 152 -9.89 11.05 -1.73
C TYR A 152 -9.15 10.04 -2.62
N ILE A 153 -9.46 10.00 -3.92
CA ILE A 153 -8.81 9.07 -4.86
C ILE A 153 -7.32 9.38 -4.95
N VAL A 154 -6.94 10.63 -5.14
CA VAL A 154 -5.55 11.06 -5.35
C VAL A 154 -4.68 10.83 -4.12
N GLN A 155 -5.19 11.17 -2.94
CA GLN A 155 -4.46 11.09 -1.67
C GLN A 155 -4.50 9.70 -1.03
N GLY A 156 -5.54 8.93 -1.33
CA GLY A 156 -5.81 7.61 -0.75
C GLY A 156 -5.51 6.48 -1.74
N PRO A 157 -6.55 5.80 -2.29
CA PRO A 157 -6.36 4.58 -3.07
C PRO A 157 -5.47 4.77 -4.30
N GLY A 158 -5.53 5.90 -4.99
CA GLY A 158 -4.70 6.18 -6.16
C GLY A 158 -3.23 6.45 -5.85
N HIS A 159 -2.87 6.69 -4.59
CA HIS A 159 -1.51 6.94 -4.08
C HIS A 159 -0.60 7.78 -5.00
N CYS A 160 -1.17 8.78 -5.68
CA CYS A 160 -0.46 9.59 -6.68
C CYS A 160 0.79 10.27 -6.11
N GLY A 161 0.75 10.64 -4.81
CA GLY A 161 1.89 11.21 -4.08
C GLY A 161 3.11 10.29 -4.06
N SER A 162 2.92 8.97 -4.10
CA SER A 162 4.02 8.01 -4.07
C SER A 162 4.98 8.15 -5.25
N CYS A 163 4.51 8.65 -6.39
CA CYS A 163 5.34 8.94 -7.56
C CYS A 163 5.55 10.45 -7.77
N HIS A 164 4.53 11.27 -7.48
CA HIS A 164 4.53 12.69 -7.85
C HIS A 164 4.88 13.65 -6.69
N THR A 165 5.26 13.14 -5.50
CA THR A 165 5.72 13.98 -4.38
C THR A 165 7.18 13.71 -4.07
N PRO A 166 8.02 14.73 -3.91
CA PRO A 166 9.45 14.55 -3.62
C PRO A 166 9.66 13.73 -2.34
N ARG A 167 10.73 12.93 -2.32
CA ARG A 167 11.13 12.12 -1.17
C ARG A 167 12.06 12.87 -0.23
N GLY A 168 11.93 12.60 1.07
CA GLY A 168 12.88 13.00 2.09
C GLY A 168 14.07 12.03 2.23
N LEU A 169 14.98 12.32 3.14
CA LEU A 169 16.16 11.48 3.41
C LEU A 169 15.82 10.08 3.94
N ALA A 170 14.68 9.94 4.59
CA ALA A 170 14.16 8.66 5.07
C ALA A 170 13.26 7.95 4.03
N PHE A 171 13.34 8.32 2.76
CA PHE A 171 12.50 7.85 1.66
C PHE A 171 11.00 8.08 1.84
N ASN A 172 10.61 8.89 2.83
CA ASN A 172 9.24 9.32 3.05
C ASN A 172 8.80 10.33 1.98
N GLU A 173 7.51 10.37 1.67
CA GLU A 173 6.93 11.48 0.93
C GLU A 173 7.01 12.76 1.78
N LYS A 174 7.42 13.88 1.18
CA LYS A 174 7.53 15.17 1.90
C LYS A 174 6.17 15.76 2.27
N ALA A 175 5.11 15.29 1.66
CA ALA A 175 3.72 15.58 2.02
C ALA A 175 2.82 14.41 1.62
N LEU A 176 1.81 14.09 2.42
CA LEU A 176 0.86 13.02 2.16
C LEU A 176 -0.50 13.54 1.64
N ASP A 177 -0.66 14.86 1.59
CA ASP A 177 -1.87 15.54 1.12
C ASP A 177 -1.58 17.00 0.77
N ASP A 178 -2.61 17.69 0.31
CA ASP A 178 -2.59 19.07 -0.16
C ASP A 178 -2.43 20.13 0.96
N SER A 179 -2.29 19.75 2.21
CA SER A 179 -1.88 20.66 3.28
C SER A 179 -0.39 20.99 3.22
N GLY A 180 0.40 20.12 2.60
CA GLY A 180 1.84 20.30 2.41
C GLY A 180 2.18 20.82 1.02
N LYS A 181 2.92 21.94 0.93
CA LYS A 181 3.36 22.54 -0.35
C LYS A 181 4.04 21.57 -1.33
N PRO A 182 4.84 20.56 -0.89
CA PRO A 182 5.47 19.62 -1.81
C PRO A 182 4.52 18.57 -2.42
N PHE A 183 3.27 18.49 -1.96
CA PHE A 183 2.33 17.48 -2.47
C PHE A 183 2.13 17.63 -3.98
N LEU A 184 2.36 16.54 -4.73
CA LEU A 184 2.27 16.47 -6.19
C LEU A 184 3.10 17.54 -6.94
N SER A 185 4.21 17.96 -6.35
CA SER A 185 5.09 18.98 -6.99
C SER A 185 6.13 18.36 -7.93
N GLY A 186 6.00 17.08 -8.23
CA GLY A 186 6.95 16.31 -9.03
C GLY A 186 8.03 15.64 -8.18
N ALA A 187 8.50 14.49 -8.63
CA ALA A 187 9.57 13.74 -7.98
C ALA A 187 10.48 13.05 -9.00
N LEU A 188 11.73 12.84 -8.61
CA LEU A 188 12.66 12.02 -9.37
C LEU A 188 12.47 10.56 -8.97
N LEU A 189 12.11 9.70 -9.94
CA LEU A 189 11.97 8.26 -9.79
C LEU A 189 12.84 7.57 -10.83
N ASP A 190 13.81 6.77 -10.39
CA ASP A 190 14.66 5.95 -11.27
C ASP A 190 15.24 6.72 -12.49
N GLY A 191 15.59 7.99 -12.28
CA GLY A 191 16.11 8.86 -13.33
C GLY A 191 15.07 9.62 -14.16
N TRP A 192 13.78 9.47 -13.86
CA TRP A 192 12.68 10.17 -14.51
C TRP A 192 12.01 11.16 -13.56
N TYR A 193 11.57 12.29 -14.09
CA TYR A 193 10.69 13.20 -13.37
C TYR A 193 9.23 12.77 -13.58
N ALA A 194 8.52 12.49 -12.48
CA ALA A 194 7.10 12.13 -12.43
C ALA A 194 6.26 13.33 -11.94
#